data_a4a14bf1ead3a4e7ad9c446e4063ec90
#
_entry.id   a4a14bf1ead3a4e7ad9c446e4063ec90
#
_cell.length_a   1.000
_cell.length_b   1.000
_cell.length_c   1.000
_cell.angle_alpha   90.00
_cell.angle_beta   90.00
_cell.angle_gamma   90.00
#
_symmetry.space_group_name_H-M   'P 1'
#
loop_
_entity.id
_entity.type
_entity.pdbx_description
1 polymer ?
#
loop_
_entity_poly.entity_id
_entity_poly.type
_entity_poly.pdbx_seq_one_letter_code
_entity_poly.pdbx_strand_id
1 'polypeptide(L)'
;MVIGIGGSYLGARGVIDCLRSPNYNLKRKDTPNIYFVGNGLSSDAMGEVLDLVADVDFSVNVISKSGTTTEPAVAFRFFRAALEKKYGREGARERIYATTDKARGALKSLADSEGWETFVVPDDVGGRYSVLTAVGLLPIAVAGVDITALMQGAAEMMETCTEASFRCPAWRYAAIRYELYRAGRSIELLACYDPAFRFMAEWWKQLFGESEGKEGKGLFPASVEFTADLHSMGQYIQEGRRLMLETVVRLGASDSELRVPRDETDGDGLNFLAGEDHGLHPGPGRWRAPSWRTRRAACPNLIVEADGKPRPPWGS
;
A
#
# COMPACT_ATOMS: atom_id res chain seq x y z
N MET A 1 -1.65 14.90 9.18
CA MET A 1 -2.48 13.72 9.58
C MET A 1 -3.40 13.36 8.44
N VAL A 2 -3.50 12.08 8.10
CA VAL A 2 -4.49 11.57 7.14
C VAL A 2 -5.46 10.68 7.92
N ILE A 3 -6.73 11.08 7.97
CA ILE A 3 -7.77 10.38 8.71
C ILE A 3 -8.68 9.66 7.72
N GLY A 4 -8.66 8.33 7.73
CA GLY A 4 -9.44 7.52 6.81
C GLY A 4 -9.28 6.03 7.08
N ILE A 5 -10.16 5.22 6.48
CA ILE A 5 -10.16 3.76 6.59
C ILE A 5 -10.29 3.11 5.20
N GLY A 6 -9.82 1.90 5.05
CA GLY A 6 -9.90 1.15 3.79
C GLY A 6 -9.28 1.91 2.62
N GLY A 7 -10.05 2.12 1.55
CA GLY A 7 -9.60 2.84 0.35
C GLY A 7 -9.20 4.29 0.60
N SER A 8 -9.63 4.89 1.70
CA SER A 8 -9.24 6.26 2.07
C SER A 8 -7.81 6.38 2.60
N TYR A 9 -7.10 5.26 2.85
CA TYR A 9 -5.70 5.34 3.29
C TYR A 9 -4.78 4.27 2.67
N LEU A 10 -5.29 3.06 2.41
CA LEU A 10 -4.44 1.93 2.00
C LEU A 10 -3.64 2.22 0.74
N GLY A 11 -4.29 2.73 -0.30
CA GLY A 11 -3.61 3.05 -1.56
C GLY A 11 -2.57 4.16 -1.41
N ALA A 12 -2.91 5.24 -0.72
CA ALA A 12 -1.98 6.34 -0.45
C ALA A 12 -0.76 5.87 0.35
N ARG A 13 -0.99 5.11 1.43
CA ARG A 13 0.09 4.55 2.25
C ARG A 13 0.96 3.58 1.45
N GLY A 14 0.33 2.71 0.66
CA GLY A 14 1.04 1.77 -0.20
C GLY A 14 1.99 2.48 -1.18
N VAL A 15 1.52 3.53 -1.85
CA VAL A 15 2.34 4.34 -2.76
C VAL A 15 3.48 5.03 -2.01
N ILE A 16 3.22 5.66 -0.87
CA ILE A 16 4.24 6.36 -0.08
C ILE A 16 5.31 5.37 0.43
N ASP A 17 4.91 4.26 1.03
CA ASP A 17 5.84 3.25 1.53
C ASP A 17 6.66 2.64 0.38
N CYS A 18 6.03 2.37 -0.76
CA CYS A 18 6.68 1.76 -1.92
C CYS A 18 7.65 2.71 -2.64
N LEU A 19 7.22 3.95 -2.93
CA LEU A 19 7.99 4.89 -3.74
C LEU A 19 8.94 5.78 -2.92
N ARG A 20 8.68 5.94 -1.62
CA ARG A 20 9.53 6.73 -0.73
C ARG A 20 10.25 5.85 0.28
N SER A 21 9.57 5.30 1.24
CA SER A 21 10.16 4.36 2.21
C SER A 21 9.10 3.85 3.20
N PRO A 22 9.15 2.60 3.65
CA PRO A 22 8.40 2.15 4.82
C PRO A 22 8.82 2.88 6.12
N ASN A 23 10.02 3.47 6.13
CA ASN A 23 10.55 4.29 7.22
C ASN A 23 10.43 5.80 6.93
N TYR A 24 9.44 6.21 6.13
CA TYR A 24 9.29 7.57 5.63
C TYR A 24 9.38 8.64 6.73
N ASN A 25 8.68 8.46 7.85
CA ASN A 25 8.66 9.42 8.94
C ASN A 25 9.98 9.52 9.73
N LEU A 26 10.85 8.53 9.63
CA LEU A 26 12.15 8.49 10.32
C LEU A 26 13.29 9.07 9.48
N LYS A 27 13.09 9.24 8.18
CA LYS A 27 14.13 9.75 7.28
C LYS A 27 14.22 11.26 7.36
N ARG A 28 15.46 11.80 7.24
CA ARG A 28 15.67 13.22 7.00
C ARG A 28 15.11 13.57 5.61
N LYS A 29 14.29 14.59 5.52
CA LYS A 29 13.60 15.02 4.31
C LYS A 29 13.09 16.46 4.45
N ASP A 30 12.69 17.06 3.35
CA ASP A 30 12.10 18.41 3.26
C ASP A 30 10.57 18.39 3.23
N THR A 31 9.98 17.20 3.22
CA THR A 31 8.53 16.99 3.25
C THR A 31 8.06 16.64 4.67
N PRO A 32 6.81 16.96 5.05
CA PRO A 32 6.31 16.70 6.38
C PRO A 32 6.17 15.20 6.68
N ASN A 33 6.18 14.85 7.96
CA ASN A 33 5.78 13.51 8.40
C ASN A 33 4.29 13.27 8.11
N ILE A 34 3.95 12.05 7.74
CA ILE A 34 2.56 11.65 7.44
C ILE A 34 2.16 10.51 8.36
N TYR A 35 1.12 10.73 9.14
CA TYR A 35 0.52 9.73 10.02
C TYR A 35 -0.88 9.38 9.53
N PHE A 36 -1.16 8.10 9.44
CA PHE A 36 -2.47 7.57 9.05
C PHE A 36 -3.22 7.10 10.29
N VAL A 37 -4.41 7.64 10.52
CA VAL A 37 -5.27 7.34 11.67
C VAL A 37 -6.73 7.17 11.24
N GLY A 38 -7.59 6.73 12.18
CA GLY A 38 -9.00 6.49 11.87
C GLY A 38 -9.25 5.18 11.13
N ASN A 39 -8.31 4.25 11.22
CA ASN A 39 -8.38 2.89 10.67
C ASN A 39 -8.52 1.82 11.78
N GLY A 40 -8.81 2.24 13.00
CA GLY A 40 -9.04 1.41 14.16
C GLY A 40 -9.65 2.20 15.31
N LEU A 41 -10.04 1.52 16.38
CA LEU A 41 -10.67 2.10 17.57
C LEU A 41 -9.83 1.90 18.86
N SER A 42 -8.52 1.62 18.71
CA SER A 42 -7.62 1.51 19.86
C SER A 42 -7.35 2.89 20.47
N SER A 43 -7.68 3.05 21.75
CA SER A 43 -7.40 4.28 22.49
C SER A 43 -5.90 4.53 22.65
N ASP A 44 -5.11 3.47 22.88
CA ASP A 44 -3.67 3.58 23.05
C ASP A 44 -2.99 4.05 21.75
N ALA A 45 -3.32 3.39 20.62
CA ALA A 45 -2.78 3.81 19.31
C ALA A 45 -3.18 5.25 18.93
N MET A 46 -4.38 5.67 19.32
CA MET A 46 -4.83 7.06 19.11
C MET A 46 -4.09 8.04 20.01
N GLY A 47 -3.92 7.69 21.29
CA GLY A 47 -3.19 8.49 22.28
C GLY A 47 -1.73 8.71 21.85
N GLU A 48 -1.03 7.66 21.46
CA GLU A 48 0.35 7.75 20.96
C GLU A 48 0.50 8.73 19.80
N VAL A 49 -0.43 8.73 18.84
CA VAL A 49 -0.34 9.67 17.72
C VAL A 49 -0.70 11.10 18.13
N LEU A 50 -1.63 11.29 19.07
CA LEU A 50 -1.92 12.62 19.65
C LEU A 50 -0.70 13.18 20.38
N ASP A 51 0.02 12.35 21.12
CA ASP A 51 1.27 12.74 21.80
C ASP A 51 2.37 13.11 20.80
N LEU A 52 2.52 12.36 19.71
CA LEU A 52 3.50 12.66 18.65
C LEU A 52 3.27 14.04 18.00
N VAL A 53 2.03 14.54 17.96
CA VAL A 53 1.71 15.83 17.32
C VAL A 53 1.48 16.96 18.33
N ALA A 54 1.55 16.68 19.62
CA ALA A 54 1.26 17.67 20.66
C ALA A 54 2.15 18.92 20.55
N ASP A 55 3.46 18.72 20.35
CA ASP A 55 4.47 19.79 20.36
C ASP A 55 4.93 20.23 18.96
N VAL A 56 4.40 19.63 17.89
CA VAL A 56 4.76 19.97 16.51
C VAL A 56 3.58 20.58 15.74
N ASP A 57 3.86 21.40 14.74
CA ASP A 57 2.83 21.90 13.85
C ASP A 57 2.23 20.76 13.02
N PHE A 58 0.90 20.73 12.94
CA PHE A 58 0.24 19.71 12.13
C PHE A 58 -1.05 20.22 11.46
N SER A 59 -1.40 19.57 10.38
CA SER A 59 -2.67 19.73 9.65
C SER A 59 -3.36 18.38 9.51
N VAL A 60 -4.64 18.40 9.24
CA VAL A 60 -5.49 17.21 9.11
C VAL A 60 -6.13 17.18 7.72
N ASN A 61 -6.01 16.07 7.02
CA ASN A 61 -6.86 15.73 5.89
C ASN A 61 -7.80 14.60 6.32
N VAL A 62 -9.08 14.93 6.52
CA VAL A 62 -10.13 13.95 6.82
C VAL A 62 -10.78 13.47 5.52
N ILE A 63 -10.77 12.16 5.31
CA ILE A 63 -11.21 11.54 4.06
C ILE A 63 -12.41 10.63 4.35
N SER A 64 -13.59 11.07 3.94
CA SER A 64 -14.80 10.27 4.05
C SER A 64 -15.87 10.80 3.09
N LYS A 65 -16.39 9.95 2.20
CA LYS A 65 -17.44 10.37 1.26
C LYS A 65 -18.74 10.72 1.98
N SER A 66 -19.19 9.88 2.91
CA SER A 66 -20.40 10.12 3.70
C SER A 66 -20.20 11.02 4.92
N GLY A 67 -19.01 10.96 5.52
CA GLY A 67 -18.70 11.58 6.82
C GLY A 67 -19.28 10.84 8.03
N THR A 68 -19.87 9.65 7.83
CA THR A 68 -20.54 8.88 8.89
C THR A 68 -19.86 7.57 9.24
N THR A 69 -18.78 7.20 8.54
CA THR A 69 -17.98 6.03 8.91
C THR A 69 -17.40 6.25 10.30
N THR A 70 -17.66 5.32 11.21
CA THR A 70 -17.44 5.51 12.65
C THR A 70 -15.98 5.79 13.01
N GLU A 71 -15.05 4.97 12.53
CA GLU A 71 -13.63 5.04 12.92
C GLU A 71 -13.00 6.38 12.53
N PRO A 72 -13.06 6.85 11.26
CA PRO A 72 -12.51 8.16 10.90
C PRO A 72 -13.30 9.32 11.52
N ALA A 73 -14.62 9.20 11.74
CA ALA A 73 -15.40 10.24 12.38
C ALA A 73 -15.00 10.45 13.85
N VAL A 74 -14.76 9.35 14.58
CA VAL A 74 -14.27 9.40 15.96
C VAL A 74 -12.85 9.97 16.01
N ALA A 75 -11.95 9.47 15.18
CA ALA A 75 -10.58 10.00 15.09
C ALA A 75 -10.58 11.51 14.78
N PHE A 76 -11.40 11.95 13.82
CA PHE A 76 -11.49 13.35 13.46
C PHE A 76 -11.92 14.25 14.63
N ARG A 77 -12.84 13.80 15.49
CA ARG A 77 -13.23 14.57 16.70
C ARG A 77 -12.03 14.82 17.62
N PHE A 78 -11.17 13.84 17.85
CA PHE A 78 -9.99 14.00 18.70
C PHE A 78 -8.98 14.96 18.07
N PHE A 79 -8.66 14.80 16.78
CA PHE A 79 -7.67 15.67 16.12
C PHE A 79 -8.20 17.08 15.87
N ARG A 80 -9.50 17.25 15.59
CA ARG A 80 -10.14 18.57 15.56
C ARG A 80 -10.02 19.29 16.91
N ALA A 81 -10.36 18.61 18.00
CA ALA A 81 -10.24 19.18 19.34
C ALA A 81 -8.78 19.54 19.68
N ALA A 82 -7.82 18.72 19.28
CA ALA A 82 -6.38 19.01 19.47
C ALA A 82 -5.95 20.24 18.65
N LEU A 83 -6.40 20.40 17.40
CA LEU A 83 -6.14 21.58 16.58
C LEU A 83 -6.77 22.84 17.18
N GLU A 84 -8.04 22.78 17.59
CA GLU A 84 -8.75 23.92 18.19
C GLU A 84 -8.09 24.35 19.53
N LYS A 85 -7.64 23.40 20.34
CA LYS A 85 -6.89 23.66 21.57
C LYS A 85 -5.55 24.35 21.29
N LYS A 86 -4.84 23.92 20.24
CA LYS A 86 -3.49 24.40 19.93
C LYS A 86 -3.48 25.74 19.19
N TYR A 87 -4.38 25.94 18.23
CA TYR A 87 -4.36 27.07 17.30
C TYR A 87 -5.58 28.00 17.43
N GLY A 88 -6.52 27.69 18.31
CA GLY A 88 -7.84 28.32 18.32
C GLY A 88 -8.69 27.89 17.11
N ARG A 89 -9.95 28.32 17.07
CA ARG A 89 -10.91 27.91 16.02
C ARG A 89 -10.48 28.38 14.63
N GLU A 90 -10.04 29.61 14.49
CA GLU A 90 -9.61 30.19 13.21
C GLU A 90 -8.32 29.51 12.70
N GLY A 91 -7.31 29.33 13.55
CA GLY A 91 -6.08 28.64 13.16
C GLY A 91 -6.30 27.17 12.85
N ALA A 92 -7.25 26.49 13.50
CA ALA A 92 -7.66 25.13 13.18
C ALA A 92 -8.34 25.03 11.82
N ARG A 93 -9.18 26.03 11.48
CA ARG A 93 -9.87 26.10 10.19
C ARG A 93 -8.91 26.06 9.00
N GLU A 94 -7.79 26.76 9.09
CA GLU A 94 -6.78 26.81 8.03
C GLU A 94 -5.92 25.52 7.92
N ARG A 95 -6.08 24.60 8.87
CA ARG A 95 -5.29 23.37 8.99
C ARG A 95 -6.13 22.09 8.77
N ILE A 96 -7.43 22.26 8.52
CA ILE A 96 -8.34 21.14 8.23
C ILE A 96 -8.70 21.16 6.76
N TYR A 97 -8.45 20.03 6.12
CA TYR A 97 -8.82 19.74 4.73
C TYR A 97 -9.81 18.58 4.73
N ALA A 98 -10.91 18.69 3.97
CA ALA A 98 -11.91 17.64 3.88
C ALA A 98 -11.97 17.06 2.46
N THR A 99 -11.53 15.80 2.32
CA THR A 99 -11.71 15.05 1.06
C THR A 99 -13.00 14.26 1.15
N THR A 100 -14.06 14.74 0.48
CA THR A 100 -15.42 14.28 0.68
C THR A 100 -16.28 14.35 -0.58
N ASP A 101 -17.56 14.09 -0.45
CA ASP A 101 -18.54 14.23 -1.54
C ASP A 101 -18.62 15.68 -2.03
N LYS A 102 -19.01 15.85 -3.30
CA LYS A 102 -19.15 17.16 -3.94
C LYS A 102 -20.21 18.03 -3.29
N ALA A 103 -21.34 17.44 -2.88
CA ALA A 103 -22.54 18.18 -2.48
C ALA A 103 -23.26 17.61 -1.26
N ARG A 104 -23.00 16.39 -0.85
CA ARG A 104 -23.78 15.65 0.14
C ARG A 104 -22.92 15.03 1.23
N GLY A 105 -23.56 14.67 2.33
CA GLY A 105 -22.93 13.97 3.44
C GLY A 105 -22.57 14.88 4.62
N ALA A 106 -22.46 14.27 5.79
CA ALA A 106 -22.22 14.99 7.04
C ALA A 106 -20.88 15.75 7.03
N LEU A 107 -19.83 15.17 6.45
CA LEU A 107 -18.54 15.85 6.36
C LEU A 107 -18.58 17.05 5.41
N LYS A 108 -19.29 16.94 4.28
CA LYS A 108 -19.45 18.07 3.35
C LYS A 108 -20.22 19.23 4.01
N SER A 109 -21.34 18.92 4.63
CA SER A 109 -22.14 19.94 5.35
C SER A 109 -21.32 20.63 6.45
N LEU A 110 -20.54 19.86 7.19
CA LEU A 110 -19.67 20.40 8.24
C LEU A 110 -18.55 21.26 7.65
N ALA A 111 -17.89 20.80 6.60
CA ALA A 111 -16.82 21.54 5.93
C ALA A 111 -17.31 22.89 5.38
N ASP A 112 -18.50 22.92 4.78
CA ASP A 112 -19.10 24.14 4.27
C ASP A 112 -19.45 25.13 5.41
N SER A 113 -20.01 24.63 6.51
CA SER A 113 -20.36 25.47 7.66
C SER A 113 -19.15 26.05 8.40
N GLU A 114 -18.03 25.32 8.43
CA GLU A 114 -16.80 25.76 9.10
C GLU A 114 -15.82 26.46 8.13
N GLY A 115 -16.09 26.45 6.84
CA GLY A 115 -15.27 27.08 5.81
C GLY A 115 -13.93 26.35 5.55
N TRP A 116 -13.91 25.01 5.67
CA TRP A 116 -12.71 24.23 5.37
C TRP A 116 -12.53 24.07 3.86
N GLU A 117 -11.27 23.96 3.45
CA GLU A 117 -10.96 23.59 2.07
C GLU A 117 -11.39 22.15 1.78
N THR A 118 -12.05 21.96 0.64
CA THR A 118 -12.62 20.66 0.28
C THR A 118 -12.05 20.13 -1.03
N PHE A 119 -11.78 18.82 -1.06
CA PHE A 119 -11.41 18.07 -2.25
C PHE A 119 -12.50 17.05 -2.57
N VAL A 120 -12.83 16.92 -3.85
CA VAL A 120 -13.98 16.10 -4.26
C VAL A 120 -13.56 14.64 -4.48
N VAL A 121 -14.33 13.73 -3.88
CA VAL A 121 -14.35 12.31 -4.25
C VAL A 121 -15.36 12.13 -5.37
N PRO A 122 -14.96 11.70 -6.58
CA PRO A 122 -15.90 11.53 -7.69
C PRO A 122 -17.04 10.54 -7.35
N ASP A 123 -18.23 10.79 -7.87
CA ASP A 123 -19.42 10.00 -7.55
C ASP A 123 -19.35 8.57 -8.07
N ASP A 124 -18.74 8.39 -9.22
CA ASP A 124 -18.55 7.13 -9.96
C ASP A 124 -17.33 6.32 -9.53
N VAL A 125 -16.52 6.85 -8.58
CA VAL A 125 -15.35 6.15 -8.05
C VAL A 125 -15.64 5.57 -6.67
N GLY A 126 -15.59 4.25 -6.56
CA GLY A 126 -15.70 3.54 -5.28
C GLY A 126 -14.43 3.67 -4.44
N GLY A 127 -14.56 3.50 -3.11
CA GLY A 127 -13.45 3.68 -2.15
C GLY A 127 -12.17 2.92 -2.50
N ARG A 128 -12.28 1.64 -2.85
CA ARG A 128 -11.13 0.80 -3.21
C ARG A 128 -10.44 1.17 -4.52
N TYR A 129 -11.06 1.99 -5.35
CA TYR A 129 -10.52 2.50 -6.63
C TYR A 129 -10.02 3.94 -6.54
N SER A 130 -10.10 4.58 -5.36
CA SER A 130 -9.99 6.03 -5.23
C SER A 130 -8.55 6.57 -5.11
N VAL A 131 -7.52 5.72 -5.12
CA VAL A 131 -6.12 6.15 -4.94
C VAL A 131 -5.67 7.19 -5.97
N LEU A 132 -6.14 7.11 -7.22
CA LEU A 132 -5.85 8.07 -8.29
C LEU A 132 -6.83 9.25 -8.35
N THR A 133 -7.54 9.51 -7.27
CA THR A 133 -8.35 10.73 -7.06
C THR A 133 -7.71 11.57 -5.95
N ALA A 134 -8.33 12.68 -5.58
CA ALA A 134 -7.88 13.50 -4.45
C ALA A 134 -7.68 12.69 -3.14
N VAL A 135 -8.40 11.58 -2.99
CA VAL A 135 -8.26 10.66 -1.83
C VAL A 135 -6.82 10.19 -1.64
N GLY A 136 -6.18 9.73 -2.70
CA GLY A 136 -4.80 9.25 -2.64
C GLY A 136 -3.80 10.32 -3.07
N LEU A 137 -4.11 11.07 -4.13
CA LEU A 137 -3.16 12.02 -4.72
C LEU A 137 -2.74 13.14 -3.78
N LEU A 138 -3.63 13.64 -2.92
CA LEU A 138 -3.28 14.70 -1.98
C LEU A 138 -2.20 14.24 -0.97
N PRO A 139 -2.38 13.17 -0.19
CA PRO A 139 -1.33 12.71 0.72
C PRO A 139 -0.06 12.22 -0.02
N ILE A 140 -0.17 11.67 -1.21
CA ILE A 140 0.95 11.23 -2.04
C ILE A 140 1.79 12.45 -2.49
N ALA A 141 1.14 13.53 -2.94
CA ALA A 141 1.82 14.77 -3.30
C ALA A 141 2.51 15.42 -2.11
N VAL A 142 1.84 15.44 -0.94
CA VAL A 142 2.43 15.95 0.32
C VAL A 142 3.67 15.14 0.73
N ALA A 143 3.72 13.85 0.40
CA ALA A 143 4.91 13.03 0.58
C ALA A 143 6.04 13.34 -0.43
N GLY A 144 5.83 14.26 -1.35
CA GLY A 144 6.80 14.63 -2.39
C GLY A 144 6.95 13.62 -3.52
N VAL A 145 5.94 12.79 -3.76
CA VAL A 145 5.88 11.93 -4.93
C VAL A 145 5.36 12.74 -6.12
N ASP A 146 5.96 12.55 -7.30
CA ASP A 146 5.48 13.15 -8.54
C ASP A 146 4.15 12.51 -8.97
N ILE A 147 3.05 13.17 -8.60
CA ILE A 147 1.70 12.71 -8.96
C ILE A 147 1.40 12.83 -10.45
N THR A 148 2.11 13.69 -11.19
CA THR A 148 1.94 13.82 -12.63
C THR A 148 2.51 12.59 -13.33
N ALA A 149 3.72 12.17 -12.97
CA ALA A 149 4.30 10.93 -13.46
C ALA A 149 3.47 9.70 -13.06
N LEU A 150 2.93 9.68 -11.84
CA LEU A 150 2.04 8.61 -11.38
C LEU A 150 0.78 8.50 -12.26
N MET A 151 0.14 9.63 -12.55
CA MET A 151 -1.06 9.69 -13.39
C MET A 151 -0.76 9.36 -14.86
N GLN A 152 0.41 9.76 -15.36
CA GLN A 152 0.84 9.40 -16.70
C GLN A 152 1.03 7.88 -16.84
N GLY A 153 1.72 7.23 -15.91
CA GLY A 153 1.87 5.76 -15.91
C GLY A 153 0.53 5.03 -15.82
N ALA A 154 -0.42 5.56 -15.05
CA ALA A 154 -1.77 5.01 -15.00
C ALA A 154 -2.52 5.14 -16.35
N ALA A 155 -2.38 6.27 -17.04
CA ALA A 155 -2.97 6.48 -18.36
C ALA A 155 -2.37 5.54 -19.42
N GLU A 156 -1.06 5.37 -19.44
CA GLU A 156 -0.36 4.45 -20.34
C GLU A 156 -0.81 2.99 -20.11
N MET A 157 -0.95 2.59 -18.86
CA MET A 157 -1.46 1.25 -18.53
C MET A 157 -2.93 1.09 -18.90
N MET A 158 -3.74 2.12 -18.73
CA MET A 158 -5.15 2.10 -19.17
C MET A 158 -5.25 1.86 -20.69
N GLU A 159 -4.46 2.55 -21.50
CA GLU A 159 -4.41 2.32 -22.95
C GLU A 159 -4.04 0.88 -23.27
N THR A 160 -3.03 0.32 -22.59
CA THR A 160 -2.61 -1.07 -22.73
C THR A 160 -3.75 -2.04 -22.38
N CYS A 161 -4.61 -1.69 -21.43
CA CYS A 161 -5.71 -2.54 -20.96
C CYS A 161 -7.00 -2.42 -21.79
N THR A 162 -7.10 -1.45 -22.70
CA THR A 162 -8.30 -1.28 -23.56
C THR A 162 -8.47 -2.42 -24.58
N GLU A 163 -7.37 -3.02 -25.02
CA GLU A 163 -7.41 -4.16 -25.94
C GLU A 163 -7.55 -5.49 -25.16
N ALA A 164 -8.70 -6.14 -25.31
CA ALA A 164 -8.96 -7.47 -24.75
C ALA A 164 -8.16 -8.53 -25.49
N SER A 165 -6.89 -8.69 -25.16
CA SER A 165 -6.01 -9.67 -25.80
C SER A 165 -5.07 -10.34 -24.78
N PHE A 166 -4.57 -11.52 -25.15
CA PHE A 166 -3.56 -12.23 -24.35
C PHE A 166 -2.19 -11.51 -24.32
N ARG A 167 -2.00 -10.46 -25.11
CA ARG A 167 -0.82 -9.60 -25.08
C ARG A 167 -0.89 -8.65 -23.89
N CYS A 168 -2.09 -8.22 -23.49
CA CYS A 168 -2.28 -7.40 -22.30
C CYS A 168 -2.03 -8.21 -21.02
N PRO A 169 -1.11 -7.79 -20.15
CA PRO A 169 -0.77 -8.52 -18.92
C PRO A 169 -1.96 -8.65 -17.97
N ALA A 170 -2.82 -7.64 -17.87
CA ALA A 170 -3.98 -7.66 -16.99
C ALA A 170 -5.03 -8.68 -17.45
N TRP A 171 -5.32 -8.76 -18.74
CA TRP A 171 -6.23 -9.75 -19.30
C TRP A 171 -5.69 -11.18 -19.15
N ARG A 172 -4.40 -11.37 -19.39
CA ARG A 172 -3.73 -12.65 -19.18
C ARG A 172 -3.76 -13.07 -17.73
N TYR A 173 -3.49 -12.17 -16.81
CA TYR A 173 -3.55 -12.42 -15.38
C TYR A 173 -4.96 -12.82 -14.95
N ALA A 174 -5.98 -12.07 -15.36
CA ALA A 174 -7.38 -12.38 -15.05
C ALA A 174 -7.80 -13.77 -15.58
N ALA A 175 -7.44 -14.10 -16.83
CA ALA A 175 -7.77 -15.39 -17.43
C ALA A 175 -7.11 -16.56 -16.68
N ILE A 176 -5.83 -16.45 -16.33
CA ILE A 176 -5.13 -17.50 -15.58
C ILE A 176 -5.73 -17.67 -14.19
N ARG A 177 -6.03 -16.59 -13.47
CA ARG A 177 -6.70 -16.61 -12.16
C ARG A 177 -8.04 -17.34 -12.25
N TYR A 178 -8.84 -17.01 -13.27
CA TYR A 178 -10.14 -17.65 -13.50
C TYR A 178 -10.03 -19.16 -13.73
N GLU A 179 -9.09 -19.60 -14.57
CA GLU A 179 -8.88 -21.04 -14.81
C GLU A 179 -8.37 -21.77 -13.56
N LEU A 180 -7.49 -21.17 -12.78
CA LEU A 180 -7.02 -21.73 -11.52
C LEU A 180 -8.15 -21.80 -10.48
N TYR A 181 -9.00 -20.79 -10.41
CA TYR A 181 -10.21 -20.80 -9.57
C TYR A 181 -11.13 -21.95 -9.96
N ARG A 182 -11.40 -22.15 -11.25
CA ARG A 182 -12.19 -23.27 -11.75
C ARG A 182 -11.55 -24.64 -11.47
N ALA A 183 -10.23 -24.68 -11.41
CA ALA A 183 -9.48 -25.89 -11.03
C ALA A 183 -9.45 -26.13 -9.49
N GLY A 184 -10.23 -25.36 -8.70
CA GLY A 184 -10.38 -25.54 -7.26
C GLY A 184 -9.36 -24.78 -6.41
N ARG A 185 -8.62 -23.82 -6.98
CA ARG A 185 -7.81 -22.89 -6.21
C ARG A 185 -8.71 -21.78 -5.71
N SER A 186 -8.88 -21.66 -4.41
CA SER A 186 -9.80 -20.70 -3.78
C SER A 186 -9.10 -19.57 -3.05
N ILE A 187 -7.77 -19.62 -2.92
CA ILE A 187 -6.97 -18.63 -2.21
C ILE A 187 -5.87 -18.15 -3.15
N GLU A 188 -5.79 -16.84 -3.35
CA GLU A 188 -4.65 -16.22 -4.02
C GLU A 188 -3.73 -15.59 -2.98
N LEU A 189 -2.47 -15.99 -3.02
CA LEU A 189 -1.43 -15.53 -2.11
C LEU A 189 -0.51 -14.56 -2.84
N LEU A 190 -0.67 -13.27 -2.59
CA LEU A 190 0.22 -12.23 -3.12
C LEU A 190 1.50 -12.20 -2.29
N ALA A 191 2.62 -12.51 -2.92
CA ALA A 191 3.93 -12.56 -2.28
C ALA A 191 4.83 -11.45 -2.80
N CYS A 192 5.50 -10.73 -1.92
CA CYS A 192 6.56 -9.79 -2.25
C CYS A 192 7.74 -9.95 -1.29
N TYR A 193 8.95 -9.69 -1.79
CA TYR A 193 10.19 -9.77 -1.01
C TYR A 193 10.62 -8.41 -0.46
N ASP A 194 10.02 -7.32 -0.91
CA ASP A 194 10.34 -5.97 -0.44
C ASP A 194 9.29 -5.52 0.58
N PRO A 195 9.66 -5.25 1.85
CA PRO A 195 8.74 -4.76 2.88
C PRO A 195 8.01 -3.47 2.51
N ALA A 196 8.56 -2.66 1.60
CA ALA A 196 7.91 -1.46 1.10
C ALA A 196 6.61 -1.75 0.34
N PHE A 197 6.42 -2.98 -0.14
CA PHE A 197 5.22 -3.39 -0.85
C PHE A 197 4.06 -3.82 0.08
N ARG A 198 4.28 -3.91 1.39
CA ARG A 198 3.28 -4.38 2.37
C ARG A 198 1.91 -3.72 2.19
N PHE A 199 1.84 -2.39 2.18
CA PHE A 199 0.57 -1.68 2.07
C PHE A 199 -0.03 -1.68 0.65
N MET A 200 0.77 -1.93 -0.38
CA MET A 200 0.26 -2.24 -1.71
C MET A 200 -0.49 -3.58 -1.70
N ALA A 201 0.03 -4.58 -0.99
CA ALA A 201 -0.64 -5.87 -0.81
C ALA A 201 -1.92 -5.74 0.04
N GLU A 202 -1.93 -4.89 1.09
CA GLU A 202 -3.15 -4.60 1.86
C GLU A 202 -4.24 -3.94 1.00
N TRP A 203 -3.86 -2.96 0.17
CA TRP A 203 -4.78 -2.35 -0.79
C TRP A 203 -5.29 -3.36 -1.83
N TRP A 204 -4.41 -4.21 -2.37
CA TRP A 204 -4.77 -5.29 -3.29
C TRP A 204 -5.80 -6.25 -2.67
N LYS A 205 -5.65 -6.62 -1.38
CA LYS A 205 -6.63 -7.45 -0.67
C LYS A 205 -8.01 -6.81 -0.64
N GLN A 206 -8.10 -5.52 -0.32
CA GLN A 206 -9.37 -4.80 -0.36
C GLN A 206 -9.94 -4.74 -1.78
N LEU A 207 -9.10 -4.40 -2.77
CA LEU A 207 -9.51 -4.27 -4.16
C LEU A 207 -10.19 -5.56 -4.67
N PHE A 208 -9.54 -6.69 -4.50
CA PHE A 208 -10.06 -7.97 -4.97
C PHE A 208 -11.14 -8.56 -4.04
N GLY A 209 -10.97 -8.46 -2.74
CA GLY A 209 -11.95 -8.97 -1.78
C GLY A 209 -13.34 -8.33 -1.94
N GLU A 210 -13.39 -7.01 -2.02
CA GLU A 210 -14.66 -6.29 -2.23
C GLU A 210 -15.19 -6.39 -3.68
N SER A 211 -14.32 -6.61 -4.66
CA SER A 211 -14.74 -6.71 -6.06
C SER A 211 -15.27 -8.08 -6.42
N GLU A 212 -14.61 -9.15 -5.98
CA GLU A 212 -14.88 -10.53 -6.39
C GLU A 212 -15.63 -11.35 -5.34
N GLY A 213 -15.53 -11.00 -4.05
CA GLY A 213 -16.16 -11.71 -2.93
C GLY A 213 -17.68 -11.51 -2.86
N LYS A 214 -18.41 -11.97 -3.87
CA LYS A 214 -19.86 -11.81 -4.02
C LYS A 214 -20.51 -13.12 -4.40
N GLU A 215 -21.77 -13.32 -4.02
CA GLU A 215 -22.57 -14.50 -4.40
C GLU A 215 -21.92 -15.84 -4.02
N GLY A 216 -21.12 -15.88 -2.96
CA GLY A 216 -20.37 -17.07 -2.56
C GLY A 216 -19.22 -17.45 -3.53
N LYS A 217 -18.77 -16.52 -4.37
CA LYS A 217 -17.73 -16.71 -5.37
C LYS A 217 -16.50 -15.85 -5.05
N GLY A 218 -15.46 -16.03 -5.85
CA GLY A 218 -14.22 -15.24 -5.83
C GLY A 218 -13.07 -15.98 -5.16
N LEU A 219 -11.85 -15.55 -5.50
CA LEU A 219 -10.64 -15.96 -4.82
C LEU A 219 -10.50 -15.17 -3.51
N PHE A 220 -10.16 -15.87 -2.42
CA PHE A 220 -9.83 -15.19 -1.16
C PHE A 220 -8.44 -14.54 -1.28
N PRO A 221 -8.33 -13.21 -1.20
CA PRO A 221 -7.05 -12.55 -1.35
C PRO A 221 -6.29 -12.56 -0.01
N ALA A 222 -5.11 -13.18 -0.01
CA ALA A 222 -4.18 -13.18 1.09
C ALA A 222 -2.83 -12.63 0.66
N SER A 223 -1.98 -12.23 1.59
CA SER A 223 -0.63 -11.75 1.27
C SER A 223 0.40 -12.29 2.24
N VAL A 224 1.63 -12.42 1.75
CA VAL A 224 2.83 -12.78 2.54
C VAL A 224 4.00 -11.89 2.19
N GLU A 225 4.84 -11.64 3.17
CA GLU A 225 6.09 -10.90 3.03
C GLU A 225 7.25 -11.89 3.13
N PHE A 226 7.80 -12.29 2.00
CA PHE A 226 8.96 -13.16 1.97
C PHE A 226 10.24 -12.33 2.18
N THR A 227 11.26 -12.81 2.87
CA THR A 227 11.48 -14.19 3.38
C THR A 227 10.84 -14.46 4.75
N ALA A 228 10.41 -13.43 5.50
CA ALA A 228 9.90 -13.58 6.87
C ALA A 228 8.82 -14.65 6.95
N ASP A 229 7.80 -14.59 6.09
CA ASP A 229 6.70 -15.54 6.11
C ASP A 229 7.03 -16.94 5.58
N LEU A 230 8.20 -17.15 5.01
CA LEU A 230 8.68 -18.51 4.75
C LEU A 230 8.95 -19.28 6.06
N HIS A 231 9.28 -18.55 7.13
CA HIS A 231 9.50 -19.13 8.47
C HIS A 231 8.20 -19.34 9.27
N SER A 232 7.07 -18.84 8.77
CA SER A 232 5.74 -18.99 9.36
C SER A 232 4.80 -19.81 8.48
N MET A 233 4.63 -19.42 7.24
CA MET A 233 3.66 -19.98 6.28
C MET A 233 4.29 -20.99 5.29
N GLY A 234 5.62 -21.02 5.20
CA GLY A 234 6.34 -21.81 4.18
C GLY A 234 5.99 -23.30 4.22
N GLN A 235 5.85 -23.89 5.41
CA GLN A 235 5.47 -25.30 5.57
C GLN A 235 4.06 -25.57 5.00
N TYR A 236 3.09 -24.68 5.29
CA TYR A 236 1.74 -24.87 4.80
C TYR A 236 1.65 -24.67 3.28
N ILE A 237 2.37 -23.69 2.73
CA ILE A 237 2.43 -23.46 1.29
C ILE A 237 3.02 -24.70 0.58
N GLN A 238 4.02 -25.32 1.19
CA GLN A 238 4.71 -26.47 0.62
C GLN A 238 3.92 -27.77 0.73
N GLU A 239 3.30 -28.07 1.86
CA GLU A 239 2.71 -29.40 2.15
C GLU A 239 1.26 -29.34 2.62
N GLY A 240 0.66 -28.16 2.78
CA GLY A 240 -0.72 -27.97 3.16
C GLY A 240 -1.72 -28.32 2.03
N ARG A 241 -2.98 -27.99 2.27
CA ARG A 241 -4.06 -28.22 1.28
C ARG A 241 -3.79 -27.45 -0.01
N ARG A 242 -4.06 -28.08 -1.14
CA ARG A 242 -3.79 -27.54 -2.49
C ARG A 242 -4.90 -26.56 -2.96
N LEU A 243 -5.23 -25.59 -2.12
CA LEU A 243 -6.25 -24.56 -2.39
C LEU A 243 -5.67 -23.24 -2.89
N MET A 244 -4.33 -23.07 -2.85
CA MET A 244 -3.68 -21.81 -3.14
C MET A 244 -3.12 -21.75 -4.54
N LEU A 245 -3.09 -20.54 -5.07
CA LEU A 245 -2.19 -20.10 -6.14
C LEU A 245 -1.35 -18.95 -5.57
N GLU A 246 -0.14 -18.78 -6.06
CA GLU A 246 0.78 -17.73 -5.61
C GLU A 246 1.02 -16.73 -6.74
N THR A 247 0.88 -15.44 -6.44
CA THR A 247 1.25 -14.34 -7.32
C THR A 247 2.43 -13.61 -6.72
N VAL A 248 3.61 -13.78 -7.29
CA VAL A 248 4.85 -13.15 -6.83
C VAL A 248 5.06 -11.84 -7.55
N VAL A 249 5.14 -10.75 -6.79
CA VAL A 249 5.53 -9.44 -7.32
C VAL A 249 7.04 -9.29 -7.20
N ARG A 250 7.66 -9.07 -8.35
CA ARG A 250 9.09 -8.77 -8.47
C ARG A 250 9.25 -7.29 -8.78
N LEU A 251 9.85 -6.57 -7.86
CA LEU A 251 10.31 -5.21 -8.10
C LEU A 251 11.70 -5.28 -8.75
N GLY A 252 11.99 -4.42 -9.71
CA GLY A 252 13.28 -4.39 -10.40
C GLY A 252 14.45 -4.04 -9.48
N ALA A 253 15.58 -3.59 -10.05
CA ALA A 253 16.83 -3.40 -9.32
C ALA A 253 16.69 -2.53 -8.06
N SER A 254 17.37 -2.92 -6.98
CA SER A 254 17.50 -2.10 -5.77
C SER A 254 18.43 -0.91 -6.03
N ASP A 255 18.11 0.24 -5.43
CA ASP A 255 19.01 1.41 -5.45
C ASP A 255 20.20 1.25 -4.49
N SER A 256 20.20 0.21 -3.65
CA SER A 256 21.22 -0.05 -2.65
C SER A 256 22.18 -1.14 -3.13
N GLU A 257 23.46 -0.84 -3.23
CA GLU A 257 24.52 -1.78 -3.57
C GLU A 257 25.11 -2.39 -2.28
N LEU A 258 24.31 -3.08 -1.51
CA LEU A 258 24.79 -3.79 -0.34
C LEU A 258 25.31 -5.17 -0.73
N ARG A 259 26.62 -5.37 -0.56
CA ARG A 259 27.25 -6.67 -0.79
C ARG A 259 27.51 -7.37 0.54
N VAL A 260 27.37 -8.69 0.55
CA VAL A 260 27.66 -9.52 1.71
C VAL A 260 29.15 -9.39 2.05
N PRO A 261 29.53 -8.91 3.24
CA PRO A 261 30.92 -8.82 3.63
C PRO A 261 31.51 -10.20 3.84
N ARG A 262 32.83 -10.33 3.63
CA ARG A 262 33.57 -11.55 3.99
C ARG A 262 33.84 -11.53 5.48
N ASP A 263 33.57 -12.63 6.18
CA ASP A 263 34.02 -12.86 7.54
C ASP A 263 35.38 -13.57 7.54
N GLU A 264 36.35 -13.11 8.35
CA GLU A 264 37.70 -13.69 8.38
C GLU A 264 37.70 -15.13 8.92
N THR A 265 36.77 -15.42 9.83
CA THR A 265 36.69 -16.71 10.53
C THR A 265 35.76 -17.70 9.85
N ASP A 266 34.85 -17.21 8.99
CA ASP A 266 33.71 -17.99 8.43
C ASP A 266 32.94 -18.78 9.49
N GLY A 267 32.75 -18.16 10.67
CA GLY A 267 32.16 -18.84 11.82
C GLY A 267 30.71 -19.27 11.61
N ASP A 268 30.00 -18.65 10.67
CA ASP A 268 28.63 -18.98 10.27
C ASP A 268 28.56 -19.85 8.98
N GLY A 269 29.71 -20.10 8.32
CA GLY A 269 29.79 -20.87 7.07
C GLY A 269 29.19 -20.15 5.86
N LEU A 270 28.99 -18.81 5.91
CA LEU A 270 28.31 -18.04 4.87
C LEU A 270 29.27 -17.31 3.91
N ASN A 271 30.59 -17.51 4.01
CA ASN A 271 31.55 -16.87 3.11
C ASN A 271 31.37 -17.22 1.62
N PHE A 272 30.61 -18.25 1.32
CA PHE A 272 30.24 -18.57 -0.07
C PHE A 272 29.32 -17.50 -0.70
N LEU A 273 28.74 -16.61 0.12
CA LEU A 273 27.93 -15.47 -0.30
C LEU A 273 28.75 -14.18 -0.40
N ALA A 274 29.97 -14.15 0.09
CA ALA A 274 30.78 -12.94 0.15
C ALA A 274 30.94 -12.30 -1.25
N GLY A 275 30.64 -11.02 -1.34
CA GLY A 275 30.65 -10.29 -2.60
C GLY A 275 29.36 -10.37 -3.42
N GLU A 276 28.42 -11.26 -3.07
CA GLU A 276 27.10 -11.30 -3.69
C GLU A 276 26.26 -10.09 -3.24
N ASP A 277 25.39 -9.62 -4.12
CA ASP A 277 24.43 -8.57 -3.78
C ASP A 277 23.44 -9.10 -2.75
N HIS A 278 23.24 -8.37 -1.66
CA HIS A 278 22.23 -8.70 -0.65
C HIS A 278 20.81 -8.58 -1.22
N GLY A 279 20.59 -7.78 -2.25
CA GLY A 279 19.30 -7.67 -2.94
C GLY A 279 18.90 -9.02 -3.54
N LEU A 280 17.70 -9.48 -3.21
CA LEU A 280 17.06 -10.66 -3.82
C LEU A 280 16.69 -10.37 -5.27
N HIS A 281 17.68 -10.02 -6.10
CA HIS A 281 17.46 -9.95 -7.53
C HIS A 281 17.48 -11.36 -8.11
N PRO A 282 16.46 -11.71 -8.87
CA PRO A 282 16.45 -12.95 -9.63
C PRO A 282 17.34 -12.83 -10.86
N GLY A 283 18.61 -12.48 -10.64
CA GLY A 283 19.65 -12.65 -11.66
C GLY A 283 19.99 -14.13 -11.88
N PRO A 284 20.79 -14.46 -12.89
CA PRO A 284 21.26 -15.84 -13.13
C PRO A 284 22.19 -16.37 -12.03
N GLY A 285 22.40 -15.62 -10.93
CA GLY A 285 23.20 -15.97 -9.77
C GLY A 285 22.61 -17.06 -8.88
N ARG A 286 23.40 -17.54 -7.91
CA ARG A 286 23.11 -18.70 -7.05
C ARG A 286 21.91 -18.56 -6.12
N TRP A 287 21.48 -17.34 -5.79
CA TRP A 287 20.29 -17.07 -5.01
C TRP A 287 19.08 -16.95 -5.92
N ARG A 288 18.49 -18.08 -6.23
CA ARG A 288 17.13 -18.10 -6.78
C ARG A 288 16.17 -17.92 -5.61
N ALA A 289 15.37 -16.88 -5.66
CA ALA A 289 14.27 -16.69 -4.72
C ALA A 289 13.53 -18.01 -4.45
N PRO A 290 13.04 -18.26 -3.22
CA PRO A 290 12.39 -19.53 -2.83
C PRO A 290 11.18 -19.95 -3.68
N SER A 291 10.74 -19.15 -4.64
CA SER A 291 9.73 -19.52 -5.64
C SER A 291 9.97 -20.88 -6.32
N TRP A 292 11.23 -21.40 -6.33
CA TRP A 292 11.48 -22.76 -6.81
C TRP A 292 11.01 -23.85 -5.85
N ARG A 293 10.94 -23.57 -4.55
CA ARG A 293 10.40 -24.52 -3.56
C ARG A 293 8.88 -24.62 -3.69
N THR A 294 8.21 -23.49 -3.84
CA THR A 294 6.75 -23.46 -4.06
C THR A 294 6.35 -24.08 -5.40
N ARG A 295 7.16 -23.92 -6.44
CA ARG A 295 6.97 -24.63 -7.74
C ARG A 295 7.06 -26.15 -7.61
N ARG A 296 7.99 -26.67 -6.80
CA ARG A 296 8.07 -28.12 -6.52
C ARG A 296 6.91 -28.63 -5.71
N ALA A 297 6.27 -27.76 -4.92
CA ALA A 297 5.14 -28.07 -4.08
C ALA A 297 3.79 -28.13 -4.83
N ALA A 298 3.78 -28.06 -6.16
CA ALA A 298 2.58 -28.02 -6.99
C ALA A 298 1.63 -26.85 -6.66
N CYS A 299 2.14 -25.75 -6.09
CA CYS A 299 1.44 -24.48 -5.99
C CYS A 299 1.64 -23.72 -7.31
N PRO A 300 0.59 -23.45 -8.11
CA PRO A 300 0.72 -22.62 -9.28
C PRO A 300 1.27 -21.25 -8.93
N ASN A 301 2.26 -20.78 -9.67
CA ASN A 301 2.98 -19.55 -9.38
C ASN A 301 2.94 -18.62 -10.59
N LEU A 302 2.38 -17.44 -10.41
CA LEU A 302 2.39 -16.33 -11.36
C LEU A 302 3.46 -15.34 -10.94
N ILE A 303 4.18 -14.77 -11.90
CA ILE A 303 5.19 -13.76 -11.63
C ILE A 303 4.76 -12.48 -12.33
N VAL A 304 4.58 -11.42 -11.55
CA VAL A 304 4.37 -10.05 -12.02
C VAL A 304 5.68 -9.30 -11.84
N GLU A 305 6.26 -8.90 -12.94
CA GLU A 305 7.49 -8.10 -12.94
C GLU A 305 7.12 -6.63 -13.11
N ALA A 306 7.64 -5.79 -12.24
CA ALA A 306 7.57 -4.35 -12.36
C ALA A 306 8.98 -3.80 -12.48
N ASP A 307 9.17 -2.79 -13.31
CA ASP A 307 10.41 -2.04 -13.38
C ASP A 307 10.75 -1.49 -11.98
N GLY A 308 12.04 -1.20 -11.76
CA GLY A 308 12.51 -0.77 -10.44
C GLY A 308 11.78 0.45 -9.92
N LYS A 309 11.88 0.70 -8.62
CA LYS A 309 11.37 1.93 -8.01
C LYS A 309 12.04 3.14 -8.66
N PRO A 310 11.29 4.21 -8.97
CA PRO A 310 11.93 5.45 -9.39
C PRO A 310 12.86 5.95 -8.28
N ARG A 311 14.08 6.33 -8.63
CA ARG A 311 15.04 6.88 -7.67
C ARG A 311 14.43 8.12 -7.01
N PRO A 312 14.37 8.20 -5.67
CA PRO A 312 14.00 9.42 -5.02
C PRO A 312 15.06 10.50 -5.32
N PRO A 313 14.68 11.77 -5.55
CA PRO A 313 15.61 12.84 -5.91
C PRO A 313 16.67 13.17 -4.83
N TRP A 314 16.68 12.46 -3.71
CA TRP A 314 17.52 12.69 -2.53
C TRP A 314 18.59 11.60 -2.31
N GLY A 315 19.07 10.97 -3.33
CA GLY A 315 20.07 9.90 -3.21
C GLY A 315 21.49 10.40 -3.47
N SER A 316 22.16 10.92 -2.49
CA SER A 316 23.63 10.90 -2.32
C SER A 316 23.98 11.10 -0.87
#